data_33b995613aebf185ad59f95e26dce0c4
#
_entry.id   33b995613aebf185ad59f95e26dce0c4
#
_cell.length_a   1.000
_cell.length_b   1.000
_cell.length_c   1.000
_cell.angle_alpha   90.00
_cell.angle_beta   90.00
_cell.angle_gamma   90.00
#
_symmetry.space_group_name_H-M   'P 1'
#
loop_
_entity.id
_entity.type
_entity.pdbx_description
1 polymer ?
#
loop_
_entity_poly.entity_id
_entity_poly.type
_entity_poly.pdbx_seq_one_letter_code
_entity_poly.pdbx_strand_id
1 'polypeptide(L)'
;MSEPRIRISIDGAVATLTVARPEKLNAFDIDMLKELAAACDAIEANAAVRVAILTGEGKAFSAGGDIRAWAGMEPNEFGHAWVRFGHRVFERLATLRMPLIAAINGHALGGGLELAAAADIRIAESQVKIGLPEAGLGMVPGWSGTQRLVKRFGAQAVRRMLLGGEVLTAAEAEKLGIVDQVVETGTSVEAARDYAARIAARGPAATEISKLMIAVANGEDNGSAVEALGSILVAKTGDLKEGVAAFTGKRPAEFKGEW
;
A
#
# COMPACT_ATOMS: atom_id res chain seq x y z
N MET A 1 -12.56 -11.44 23.02
CA MET A 1 -12.02 -10.48 22.04
C MET A 1 -12.46 -10.97 20.66
N SER A 2 -13.02 -10.12 19.81
CA SER A 2 -13.34 -10.48 18.42
C SER A 2 -12.06 -10.82 17.66
N GLU A 3 -12.12 -11.74 16.70
CA GLU A 3 -10.98 -12.00 15.82
C GLU A 3 -10.57 -10.74 15.05
N PRO A 4 -9.25 -10.53 14.82
CA PRO A 4 -8.78 -9.39 14.08
C PRO A 4 -9.30 -9.44 12.63
N ARG A 5 -9.74 -8.28 12.13
CA ARG A 5 -10.28 -8.14 10.77
C ARG A 5 -9.20 -7.80 9.73
N ILE A 6 -7.98 -7.50 10.19
CA ILE A 6 -6.77 -7.51 9.38
C ILE A 6 -5.87 -8.62 9.91
N ARG A 7 -5.77 -9.70 9.15
CA ARG A 7 -4.98 -10.87 9.55
C ARG A 7 -3.64 -10.88 8.85
N ILE A 8 -2.60 -11.28 9.57
CA ILE A 8 -1.24 -11.45 9.05
C ILE A 8 -0.89 -12.92 9.10
N SER A 9 -0.37 -13.46 8.00
CA SER A 9 0.34 -14.73 7.98
C SER A 9 1.71 -14.53 7.33
N ILE A 10 2.73 -15.19 7.87
CA ILE A 10 4.10 -15.09 7.34
C ILE A 10 4.55 -16.50 6.99
N ASP A 11 4.99 -16.68 5.74
CA ASP A 11 5.57 -17.90 5.22
C ASP A 11 6.93 -17.56 4.60
N GLY A 12 8.00 -17.95 5.29
CA GLY A 12 9.36 -17.59 4.90
C GLY A 12 9.56 -16.08 4.78
N ALA A 13 9.82 -15.62 3.56
CA ALA A 13 10.08 -14.21 3.24
C ALA A 13 8.81 -13.43 2.81
N VAL A 14 7.65 -14.08 2.80
CA VAL A 14 6.40 -13.50 2.30
C VAL A 14 5.41 -13.30 3.44
N ALA A 15 4.97 -12.06 3.65
CA ALA A 15 3.85 -11.74 4.53
C ALA A 15 2.56 -11.60 3.71
N THR A 16 1.46 -12.21 4.16
CA THR A 16 0.14 -12.02 3.58
C THR A 16 -0.75 -11.26 4.55
N LEU A 17 -1.25 -10.11 4.13
CA LEU A 17 -2.26 -9.31 4.80
C LEU A 17 -3.62 -9.66 4.21
N THR A 18 -4.55 -10.13 5.04
CA THR A 18 -5.91 -10.45 4.61
C THR A 18 -6.92 -9.50 5.26
N VAL A 19 -7.67 -8.77 4.43
CA VAL A 19 -8.82 -8.00 4.89
C VAL A 19 -9.98 -8.98 5.12
N ALA A 20 -10.40 -9.16 6.36
CA ALA A 20 -11.26 -10.25 6.82
C ALA A 20 -12.54 -9.75 7.49
N ARG A 21 -13.41 -9.13 6.67
CA ARG A 21 -14.78 -8.71 7.03
C ARG A 21 -15.75 -9.02 5.90
N PRO A 22 -15.84 -10.32 5.49
CA PRO A 22 -16.56 -10.70 4.27
C PRO A 22 -18.06 -10.38 4.32
N GLU A 23 -18.70 -10.36 5.51
CA GLU A 23 -20.10 -10.01 5.72
C GLU A 23 -20.42 -8.53 5.38
N LYS A 24 -19.38 -7.68 5.29
CA LYS A 24 -19.44 -6.28 4.86
C LYS A 24 -18.65 -6.03 3.59
N LEU A 25 -18.39 -7.06 2.79
CA LEU A 25 -17.58 -6.98 1.57
C LEU A 25 -16.21 -6.33 1.81
N ASN A 26 -15.62 -6.59 2.96
CA ASN A 26 -14.34 -6.04 3.39
C ASN A 26 -14.30 -4.50 3.44
N ALA A 27 -15.45 -3.87 3.73
CA ALA A 27 -15.51 -2.43 3.95
C ALA A 27 -14.86 -2.04 5.27
N PHE A 28 -14.07 -0.97 5.24
CA PHE A 28 -13.30 -0.47 6.38
C PHE A 28 -14.13 0.39 7.32
N ASP A 29 -13.96 0.18 8.60
CA ASP A 29 -14.28 1.13 9.67
C ASP A 29 -12.97 1.65 10.30
N ILE A 30 -13.11 2.55 11.30
CA ILE A 30 -11.93 3.17 11.97
C ILE A 30 -11.03 2.13 12.63
N ASP A 31 -11.61 1.08 13.22
CA ASP A 31 -10.80 0.08 13.91
C ASP A 31 -10.04 -0.81 12.93
N MET A 32 -10.61 -1.14 11.77
CA MET A 32 -9.87 -1.82 10.70
C MET A 32 -8.73 -0.96 10.14
N LEU A 33 -8.91 0.37 10.07
CA LEU A 33 -7.81 1.26 9.69
C LEU A 33 -6.68 1.22 10.72
N LYS A 34 -6.99 1.19 12.02
CA LYS A 34 -5.99 1.02 13.10
C LYS A 34 -5.30 -0.34 13.01
N GLU A 35 -6.09 -1.42 12.79
CA GLU A 35 -5.56 -2.77 12.62
C GLU A 35 -4.61 -2.84 11.40
N LEU A 36 -4.96 -2.19 10.26
CA LEU A 36 -4.11 -2.14 9.08
C LEU A 36 -2.81 -1.39 9.34
N ALA A 37 -2.85 -0.26 10.06
CA ALA A 37 -1.66 0.48 10.45
C ALA A 37 -0.73 -0.39 11.32
N ALA A 38 -1.27 -1.06 12.33
CA ALA A 38 -0.52 -1.96 13.21
C ALA A 38 0.06 -3.16 12.43
N ALA A 39 -0.69 -3.68 11.44
CA ALA A 39 -0.23 -4.74 10.57
C ALA A 39 0.97 -4.30 9.69
N CYS A 40 0.92 -3.08 9.13
CA CYS A 40 2.05 -2.50 8.40
C CYS A 40 3.29 -2.39 9.29
N ASP A 41 3.14 -1.89 10.52
CA ASP A 41 4.27 -1.76 11.47
C ASP A 41 4.86 -3.13 11.83
N ALA A 42 4.01 -4.13 12.04
CA ALA A 42 4.45 -5.49 12.39
C ALA A 42 5.24 -6.16 11.25
N ILE A 43 4.78 -6.06 10.00
CA ILE A 43 5.51 -6.67 8.87
C ILE A 43 6.79 -5.90 8.54
N GLU A 44 6.81 -4.59 8.70
CA GLU A 44 7.99 -3.77 8.44
C GLU A 44 9.10 -3.98 9.47
N ALA A 45 8.74 -4.19 10.74
CA ALA A 45 9.68 -4.52 11.80
C ALA A 45 10.31 -5.92 11.64
N ASN A 46 9.69 -6.80 10.84
CA ASN A 46 10.22 -8.15 10.61
C ASN A 46 11.23 -8.17 9.47
N ALA A 47 12.52 -8.20 9.81
CA ALA A 47 13.62 -8.21 8.83
C ALA A 47 13.62 -9.43 7.88
N ALA A 48 12.93 -10.53 8.22
CA ALA A 48 12.81 -11.69 7.34
C ALA A 48 11.82 -11.47 6.20
N VAL A 49 10.86 -10.55 6.35
CA VAL A 49 9.86 -10.24 5.33
C VAL A 49 10.50 -9.42 4.21
N ARG A 50 10.41 -9.93 3.00
CA ARG A 50 10.95 -9.32 1.76
C ARG A 50 9.88 -8.90 0.77
N VAL A 51 8.67 -9.45 0.88
CA VAL A 51 7.51 -9.14 0.03
C VAL A 51 6.26 -9.22 0.87
N ALA A 52 5.31 -8.32 0.63
CA ALA A 52 3.97 -8.38 1.19
C ALA A 52 2.94 -8.68 0.10
N ILE A 53 1.92 -9.46 0.45
CA ILE A 53 0.73 -9.70 -0.37
C ILE A 53 -0.47 -9.15 0.40
N LEU A 54 -1.36 -8.46 -0.29
CA LEU A 54 -2.62 -7.95 0.25
C LEU A 54 -3.78 -8.61 -0.50
N THR A 55 -4.74 -9.17 0.22
CA THR A 55 -5.93 -9.80 -0.36
C THR A 55 -7.15 -9.61 0.53
N GLY A 56 -8.33 -9.92 0.01
CA GLY A 56 -9.59 -9.91 0.74
C GLY A 56 -10.10 -11.32 1.04
N GLU A 57 -10.81 -11.50 2.14
CA GLU A 57 -11.53 -12.74 2.41
C GLU A 57 -12.90 -12.76 1.70
N GLY A 58 -13.28 -13.90 1.16
CA GLY A 58 -14.59 -14.10 0.53
C GLY A 58 -14.71 -13.51 -0.87
N LYS A 59 -15.84 -12.86 -1.16
CA LYS A 59 -16.26 -12.47 -2.54
C LYS A 59 -15.77 -11.08 -2.98
N ALA A 60 -15.21 -10.28 -2.10
CA ALA A 60 -14.73 -8.95 -2.40
C ALA A 60 -13.28 -8.78 -1.96
N PHE A 61 -12.50 -8.03 -2.73
CA PHE A 61 -11.23 -7.52 -2.24
C PHE A 61 -11.49 -6.45 -1.18
N SER A 62 -12.20 -5.40 -1.54
CA SER A 62 -12.78 -4.42 -0.62
C SER A 62 -13.79 -3.51 -1.33
N ALA A 63 -14.92 -3.23 -0.67
CA ALA A 63 -15.90 -2.23 -1.10
C ALA A 63 -15.56 -0.80 -0.63
N GLY A 64 -14.38 -0.58 -0.02
CA GLY A 64 -13.95 0.73 0.44
C GLY A 64 -14.38 1.06 1.87
N GLY A 65 -14.81 2.29 2.13
CA GLY A 65 -15.26 2.71 3.46
C GLY A 65 -16.66 2.22 3.81
N ASP A 66 -16.85 1.72 5.03
CA ASP A 66 -18.20 1.39 5.53
C ASP A 66 -19.01 2.67 5.73
N ILE A 67 -19.97 2.92 4.84
CA ILE A 67 -20.81 4.12 4.85
C ILE A 67 -21.48 4.32 6.21
N ARG A 68 -21.89 3.25 6.87
CA ARG A 68 -22.53 3.33 8.19
C ARG A 68 -21.58 3.79 9.30
N ALA A 69 -20.28 3.61 9.11
CA ALA A 69 -19.28 4.02 10.08
C ALA A 69 -19.04 5.54 10.09
N TRP A 70 -19.32 6.23 8.98
CA TRP A 70 -19.04 7.66 8.83
C TRP A 70 -20.26 8.55 8.53
N ALA A 71 -21.39 7.97 8.08
CA ALA A 71 -22.56 8.74 7.65
C ALA A 71 -23.16 9.67 8.72
N GLY A 72 -22.89 9.41 9.99
CA GLY A 72 -23.36 10.25 11.12
C GLY A 72 -22.29 11.16 11.71
N MET A 73 -21.09 11.22 11.13
CA MET A 73 -20.01 12.09 11.64
C MET A 73 -20.27 13.55 11.30
N GLU A 74 -19.93 14.44 12.25
CA GLU A 74 -19.88 15.87 11.95
C GLU A 74 -18.78 16.17 10.92
N PRO A 75 -18.93 17.21 10.05
CA PRO A 75 -18.02 17.46 8.94
C PRO A 75 -16.53 17.55 9.34
N ASN A 76 -16.21 18.16 10.47
CA ASN A 76 -14.84 18.24 10.96
C ASN A 76 -14.31 16.89 11.44
N GLU A 77 -15.12 16.10 12.11
CA GLU A 77 -14.77 14.74 12.53
C GLU A 77 -14.56 13.84 11.31
N PHE A 78 -15.47 13.90 10.34
CA PHE A 78 -15.33 13.19 9.08
C PHE A 78 -14.00 13.52 8.37
N GLY A 79 -13.68 14.81 8.21
CA GLY A 79 -12.44 15.24 7.58
C GLY A 79 -11.17 14.80 8.34
N HIS A 80 -11.18 14.91 9.67
CA HIS A 80 -9.98 14.66 10.48
C HIS A 80 -9.83 13.21 10.94
N ALA A 81 -10.88 12.62 11.50
CA ALA A 81 -10.81 11.29 12.09
C ALA A 81 -10.99 10.17 11.02
N TRP A 82 -11.76 10.44 9.97
CA TRP A 82 -11.99 9.45 8.92
C TRP A 82 -11.06 9.64 7.72
N VAL A 83 -11.17 10.77 7.01
CA VAL A 83 -10.46 10.97 5.75
C VAL A 83 -8.94 11.06 5.97
N ARG A 84 -8.48 11.98 6.81
CA ARG A 84 -7.04 12.18 7.03
C ARG A 84 -6.36 10.98 7.70
N PHE A 85 -7.06 10.29 8.59
CA PHE A 85 -6.50 9.09 9.22
C PHE A 85 -6.37 7.94 8.21
N GLY A 86 -7.44 7.63 7.46
CA GLY A 86 -7.39 6.57 6.44
C GLY A 86 -6.37 6.88 5.35
N HIS A 87 -6.24 8.16 4.94
CA HIS A 87 -5.19 8.57 4.01
C HIS A 87 -3.78 8.21 4.53
N ARG A 88 -3.47 8.53 5.80
CA ARG A 88 -2.18 8.18 6.40
C ARG A 88 -1.94 6.67 6.47
N VAL A 89 -2.99 5.90 6.75
CA VAL A 89 -2.89 4.43 6.81
C VAL A 89 -2.59 3.85 5.42
N PHE A 90 -3.27 4.33 4.38
CA PHE A 90 -3.02 3.86 3.02
C PHE A 90 -1.67 4.35 2.47
N GLU A 91 -1.23 5.52 2.92
CA GLU A 91 0.15 5.99 2.65
C GLU A 91 1.18 5.09 3.32
N ARG A 92 0.96 4.71 4.59
CA ARG A 92 1.82 3.79 5.32
C ARG A 92 1.95 2.44 4.61
N LEU A 93 0.85 1.94 4.05
CA LEU A 93 0.84 0.71 3.26
C LEU A 93 1.63 0.86 1.94
N ALA A 94 1.47 1.98 1.23
CA ALA A 94 2.15 2.24 -0.04
C ALA A 94 3.67 2.44 0.14
N THR A 95 4.07 2.96 1.29
CA THR A 95 5.47 3.27 1.61
C THR A 95 6.20 2.16 2.37
N LEU A 96 5.60 0.96 2.50
CA LEU A 96 6.31 -0.21 3.05
C LEU A 96 7.66 -0.39 2.35
N ARG A 97 8.72 -0.69 3.14
CA ARG A 97 10.08 -0.86 2.59
C ARG A 97 10.15 -1.96 1.53
N MET A 98 9.41 -3.07 1.72
CA MET A 98 9.35 -4.16 0.77
C MET A 98 8.26 -3.95 -0.29
N PRO A 99 8.37 -4.58 -1.48
CA PRO A 99 7.29 -4.60 -2.45
C PRO A 99 6.00 -5.18 -1.91
N LEU A 100 4.88 -4.58 -2.32
CA LEU A 100 3.52 -5.00 -2.00
C LEU A 100 2.80 -5.45 -3.27
N ILE A 101 2.18 -6.63 -3.22
CA ILE A 101 1.37 -7.19 -4.30
C ILE A 101 -0.09 -7.23 -3.85
N ALA A 102 -1.00 -6.60 -4.57
CA ALA A 102 -2.43 -6.78 -4.37
C ALA A 102 -2.93 -7.99 -5.17
N ALA A 103 -3.37 -9.03 -4.48
CA ALA A 103 -4.09 -10.17 -5.03
C ALA A 103 -5.59 -9.86 -4.97
N ILE A 104 -6.13 -9.32 -6.05
CA ILE A 104 -7.49 -8.79 -6.11
C ILE A 104 -8.45 -9.94 -6.45
N ASN A 105 -8.91 -10.63 -5.41
CA ASN A 105 -9.76 -11.83 -5.48
C ASN A 105 -11.24 -11.52 -5.71
N GLY A 106 -11.64 -10.25 -5.68
CA GLY A 106 -13.01 -9.81 -5.84
C GLY A 106 -13.08 -8.32 -6.14
N HIS A 107 -14.27 -7.75 -6.17
CA HIS A 107 -14.46 -6.34 -6.55
C HIS A 107 -13.64 -5.40 -5.68
N ALA A 108 -13.03 -4.39 -6.32
CA ALA A 108 -12.26 -3.31 -5.71
C ALA A 108 -12.91 -1.96 -6.09
N LEU A 109 -13.75 -1.43 -5.22
CA LEU A 109 -14.54 -0.24 -5.50
C LEU A 109 -14.26 0.87 -4.49
N GLY A 110 -14.23 2.12 -4.97
CA GLY A 110 -13.97 3.29 -4.13
C GLY A 110 -12.66 3.14 -3.33
N GLY A 111 -12.72 3.26 -2.01
CA GLY A 111 -11.59 3.01 -1.12
C GLY A 111 -10.94 1.63 -1.31
N GLY A 112 -11.63 0.64 -1.89
CA GLY A 112 -11.06 -0.66 -2.26
C GLY A 112 -10.09 -0.55 -3.43
N LEU A 113 -10.37 0.31 -4.42
CA LEU A 113 -9.41 0.62 -5.48
C LEU A 113 -8.26 1.48 -4.95
N GLU A 114 -8.53 2.42 -4.03
CA GLU A 114 -7.49 3.19 -3.36
C GLU A 114 -6.53 2.29 -2.58
N LEU A 115 -7.07 1.25 -1.93
CA LEU A 115 -6.30 0.21 -1.24
C LEU A 115 -5.44 -0.62 -2.22
N ALA A 116 -6.03 -1.11 -3.32
CA ALA A 116 -5.30 -1.83 -4.35
C ALA A 116 -4.19 -0.99 -5.00
N ALA A 117 -4.45 0.31 -5.17
CA ALA A 117 -3.49 1.27 -5.72
C ALA A 117 -2.32 1.58 -4.77
N ALA A 118 -2.39 1.21 -3.50
CA ALA A 118 -1.23 1.28 -2.61
C ALA A 118 -0.17 0.22 -2.97
N ALA A 119 -0.55 -0.88 -3.62
CA ALA A 119 0.37 -1.95 -4.02
C ALA A 119 1.23 -1.56 -5.22
N ASP A 120 2.44 -2.12 -5.28
CA ASP A 120 3.36 -1.95 -6.40
C ASP A 120 2.91 -2.76 -7.63
N ILE A 121 2.34 -3.95 -7.39
CA ILE A 121 1.83 -4.87 -8.41
C ILE A 121 0.38 -5.25 -8.06
N ARG A 122 -0.49 -5.34 -9.06
CA ARG A 122 -1.91 -5.71 -8.93
C ARG A 122 -2.23 -6.88 -9.85
N ILE A 123 -2.62 -7.99 -9.23
CA ILE A 123 -3.05 -9.21 -9.92
C ILE A 123 -4.53 -9.40 -9.63
N ALA A 124 -5.39 -9.35 -10.65
CA ALA A 124 -6.83 -9.42 -10.49
C ALA A 124 -7.41 -10.69 -11.11
N GLU A 125 -8.41 -11.24 -10.45
CA GLU A 125 -9.20 -12.33 -11.03
C GLU A 125 -10.14 -11.81 -12.12
N SER A 126 -10.42 -12.64 -13.11
CA SER A 126 -11.13 -12.26 -14.35
C SER A 126 -12.55 -11.72 -14.13
N GLN A 127 -13.24 -12.13 -13.04
CA GLN A 127 -14.59 -11.66 -12.69
C GLN A 127 -14.61 -10.30 -11.96
N VAL A 128 -13.44 -9.74 -11.61
CA VAL A 128 -13.33 -8.53 -10.79
C VAL A 128 -13.90 -7.32 -11.52
N LYS A 129 -14.57 -6.46 -10.76
CA LYS A 129 -14.99 -5.11 -11.15
C LYS A 129 -14.20 -4.07 -10.36
N ILE A 130 -13.76 -3.03 -11.06
CA ILE A 130 -12.90 -1.97 -10.53
C ILE A 130 -13.52 -0.62 -10.87
N GLY A 131 -13.59 0.30 -9.90
CA GLY A 131 -14.16 1.63 -10.16
C GLY A 131 -14.12 2.57 -8.97
N LEU A 132 -14.50 3.82 -9.23
CA LEU A 132 -14.58 4.92 -8.26
C LEU A 132 -16.01 5.47 -8.23
N PRO A 133 -16.94 4.84 -7.49
CA PRO A 133 -18.37 5.20 -7.50
C PRO A 133 -18.70 6.40 -6.59
N GLU A 134 -17.72 7.07 -5.97
CA GLU A 134 -17.91 8.09 -4.94
C GLU A 134 -18.82 9.22 -5.38
N ALA A 135 -18.67 9.71 -6.61
CA ALA A 135 -19.50 10.81 -7.13
C ALA A 135 -21.00 10.44 -7.19
N GLY A 136 -21.33 9.16 -7.41
CA GLY A 136 -22.69 8.64 -7.35
C GLY A 136 -23.33 8.69 -5.95
N LEU A 137 -22.50 8.82 -4.90
CA LEU A 137 -22.91 8.99 -3.51
C LEU A 137 -22.82 10.47 -3.05
N GLY A 138 -22.47 11.40 -3.94
CA GLY A 138 -22.19 12.78 -3.58
C GLY A 138 -20.88 12.97 -2.82
N MET A 139 -19.95 12.02 -2.95
CA MET A 139 -18.68 11.96 -2.25
C MET A 139 -17.49 12.15 -3.19
N VAL A 140 -16.33 12.33 -2.61
CA VAL A 140 -15.04 12.30 -3.31
C VAL A 140 -14.13 11.23 -2.70
N PRO A 141 -13.17 10.66 -3.45
CA PRO A 141 -12.16 9.77 -2.88
C PRO A 141 -11.40 10.44 -1.73
N GLY A 142 -11.12 9.70 -0.67
CA GLY A 142 -10.52 10.26 0.54
C GLY A 142 -9.16 9.66 0.92
N TRP A 143 -8.76 8.53 0.31
CA TRP A 143 -7.59 7.75 0.71
C TRP A 143 -6.54 7.63 -0.40
N SER A 144 -6.30 8.73 -1.11
CA SER A 144 -5.39 8.90 -2.24
C SER A 144 -5.96 8.56 -3.61
N GLY A 145 -7.28 8.48 -3.76
CA GLY A 145 -7.94 8.15 -5.03
C GLY A 145 -7.72 9.15 -6.16
N THR A 146 -7.38 10.39 -5.86
CA THR A 146 -7.00 11.37 -6.88
C THR A 146 -5.49 11.52 -7.02
N GLN A 147 -4.74 11.48 -5.95
CA GLN A 147 -3.29 11.68 -5.99
C GLN A 147 -2.57 10.44 -6.53
N ARG A 148 -2.66 9.30 -5.83
CA ARG A 148 -1.95 8.07 -6.19
C ARG A 148 -2.46 7.47 -7.50
N LEU A 149 -3.80 7.42 -7.67
CA LEU A 149 -4.35 6.81 -8.87
C LEU A 149 -4.00 7.62 -10.13
N VAL A 150 -4.02 8.95 -10.06
CA VAL A 150 -3.62 9.80 -11.20
C VAL A 150 -2.15 9.58 -11.55
N LYS A 151 -1.27 9.49 -10.56
CA LYS A 151 0.16 9.25 -10.78
C LYS A 151 0.42 7.88 -11.39
N ARG A 152 -0.25 6.83 -10.88
CA ARG A 152 -0.01 5.45 -11.27
C ARG A 152 -0.75 5.02 -12.52
N PHE A 153 -1.97 5.52 -12.74
CA PHE A 153 -2.87 5.05 -13.82
C PHE A 153 -3.17 6.11 -14.87
N GLY A 154 -2.73 7.34 -14.64
CA GLY A 154 -2.99 8.47 -15.53
C GLY A 154 -4.37 9.12 -15.26
N ALA A 155 -4.42 10.43 -15.50
CA ALA A 155 -5.60 11.24 -15.20
C ALA A 155 -6.84 10.84 -16.00
N GLN A 156 -6.69 10.32 -17.23
CA GLN A 156 -7.84 9.98 -18.06
C GLN A 156 -8.58 8.74 -17.56
N ALA A 157 -7.87 7.71 -17.10
CA ALA A 157 -8.49 6.53 -16.50
C ALA A 157 -9.29 6.92 -15.24
N VAL A 158 -8.71 7.77 -14.38
CA VAL A 158 -9.39 8.26 -13.17
C VAL A 158 -10.61 9.12 -13.50
N ARG A 159 -10.54 10.00 -14.54
CA ARG A 159 -11.71 10.77 -14.98
C ARG A 159 -12.87 9.88 -15.44
N ARG A 160 -12.59 8.83 -16.20
CA ARG A 160 -13.62 7.89 -16.65
C ARG A 160 -14.33 7.22 -15.48
N MET A 161 -13.58 6.72 -14.51
CA MET A 161 -14.15 6.05 -13.34
C MET A 161 -14.86 7.03 -12.39
N LEU A 162 -14.20 8.15 -12.04
CA LEU A 162 -14.71 9.06 -11.01
C LEU A 162 -15.79 10.03 -11.52
N LEU A 163 -15.59 10.65 -12.69
CA LEU A 163 -16.53 11.61 -13.24
C LEU A 163 -17.60 10.93 -14.12
N GLY A 164 -17.18 9.90 -14.87
CA GLY A 164 -18.07 9.14 -15.74
C GLY A 164 -18.83 8.01 -15.04
N GLY A 165 -18.42 7.63 -13.83
CA GLY A 165 -19.02 6.52 -13.09
C GLY A 165 -18.74 5.14 -13.72
N GLU A 166 -17.74 5.03 -14.59
CA GLU A 166 -17.41 3.77 -15.25
C GLU A 166 -16.91 2.74 -14.22
N VAL A 167 -17.46 1.53 -14.33
CA VAL A 167 -16.98 0.36 -13.61
C VAL A 167 -16.34 -0.59 -14.61
N LEU A 168 -15.03 -0.72 -14.52
CA LEU A 168 -14.21 -1.50 -15.45
C LEU A 168 -14.25 -2.99 -15.10
N THR A 169 -14.20 -3.84 -16.11
CA THR A 169 -13.82 -5.25 -15.96
C THR A 169 -12.33 -5.37 -15.69
N ALA A 170 -11.88 -6.52 -15.17
CA ALA A 170 -10.46 -6.80 -14.99
C ALA A 170 -9.66 -6.64 -16.29
N ALA A 171 -10.19 -7.14 -17.40
CA ALA A 171 -9.55 -7.03 -18.73
C ALA A 171 -9.46 -5.59 -19.27
N GLU A 172 -10.45 -4.74 -18.97
CA GLU A 172 -10.39 -3.31 -19.31
C GLU A 172 -9.38 -2.58 -18.43
N ALA A 173 -9.33 -2.93 -17.15
CA ALA A 173 -8.38 -2.36 -16.19
C ALA A 173 -6.92 -2.75 -16.53
N GLU A 174 -6.69 -3.98 -17.02
CA GLU A 174 -5.37 -4.43 -17.50
C GLU A 174 -4.95 -3.63 -18.73
N LYS A 175 -5.82 -3.44 -19.72
CA LYS A 175 -5.53 -2.61 -20.91
C LYS A 175 -5.19 -1.16 -20.58
N LEU A 176 -5.70 -0.64 -19.46
CA LEU A 176 -5.42 0.72 -18.98
C LEU A 176 -4.23 0.79 -18.02
N GLY A 177 -3.57 -0.35 -17.71
CA GLY A 177 -2.46 -0.40 -16.76
C GLY A 177 -2.86 -0.20 -15.30
N ILE A 178 -4.16 -0.33 -14.97
CA ILE A 178 -4.65 -0.30 -13.59
C ILE A 178 -4.38 -1.64 -12.90
N VAL A 179 -4.45 -2.74 -13.66
CA VAL A 179 -4.10 -4.10 -13.26
C VAL A 179 -2.91 -4.55 -14.10
N ASP A 180 -1.96 -5.21 -13.48
CA ASP A 180 -0.71 -5.65 -14.14
C ASP A 180 -0.85 -7.05 -14.75
N GLN A 181 -1.79 -7.87 -14.21
CA GLN A 181 -2.07 -9.21 -14.68
C GLN A 181 -3.50 -9.61 -14.34
N VAL A 182 -4.20 -10.21 -15.31
CA VAL A 182 -5.49 -10.88 -15.08
C VAL A 182 -5.28 -12.38 -15.05
N VAL A 183 -5.88 -13.02 -14.04
CA VAL A 183 -5.80 -14.48 -13.82
C VAL A 183 -7.20 -15.09 -13.68
N GLU A 184 -7.29 -16.41 -13.69
CA GLU A 184 -8.54 -17.13 -13.49
C GLU A 184 -9.13 -16.88 -12.11
N THR A 185 -10.44 -17.00 -11.99
CA THR A 185 -11.16 -16.87 -10.71
C THR A 185 -10.63 -17.89 -9.69
N GLY A 186 -10.30 -17.41 -8.50
CA GLY A 186 -9.79 -18.22 -7.39
C GLY A 186 -8.28 -18.41 -7.37
N THR A 187 -7.53 -17.79 -8.32
CA THR A 187 -6.08 -18.02 -8.43
C THR A 187 -5.21 -16.81 -8.12
N SER A 188 -5.78 -15.67 -7.78
CA SER A 188 -5.02 -14.42 -7.57
C SER A 188 -3.96 -14.53 -6.47
N VAL A 189 -4.27 -15.21 -5.37
CA VAL A 189 -3.34 -15.38 -4.24
C VAL A 189 -2.17 -16.29 -4.62
N GLU A 190 -2.43 -17.37 -5.38
CA GLU A 190 -1.39 -18.27 -5.88
C GLU A 190 -0.47 -17.53 -6.87
N ALA A 191 -1.04 -16.82 -7.83
CA ALA A 191 -0.27 -16.00 -8.77
C ALA A 191 0.55 -14.90 -8.06
N ALA A 192 0.01 -14.30 -7.00
CA ALA A 192 0.74 -13.34 -6.18
C ALA A 192 1.91 -13.99 -5.42
N ARG A 193 1.74 -15.22 -4.92
CA ARG A 193 2.83 -15.98 -4.29
C ARG A 193 3.94 -16.32 -5.27
N ASP A 194 3.59 -16.72 -6.49
CA ASP A 194 4.57 -16.98 -7.56
C ASP A 194 5.34 -15.71 -7.94
N TYR A 195 4.64 -14.58 -7.99
CA TYR A 195 5.28 -13.29 -8.22
C TYR A 195 6.18 -12.90 -7.04
N ALA A 196 5.72 -13.09 -5.80
CA ALA A 196 6.48 -12.83 -4.59
C ALA A 196 7.75 -13.67 -4.51
N ALA A 197 7.69 -14.94 -4.90
CA ALA A 197 8.87 -15.83 -4.96
C ALA A 197 9.94 -15.27 -5.92
N ARG A 198 9.54 -14.74 -7.07
CA ARG A 198 10.45 -14.07 -8.02
C ARG A 198 11.13 -12.85 -7.42
N ILE A 199 10.39 -12.03 -6.67
CA ILE A 199 10.93 -10.86 -5.97
C ILE A 199 11.87 -11.30 -4.84
N ALA A 200 11.46 -12.26 -4.01
CA ALA A 200 12.24 -12.75 -2.88
C ALA A 200 13.59 -13.37 -3.28
N ALA A 201 13.71 -13.84 -4.53
CA ALA A 201 14.96 -14.33 -5.12
C ALA A 201 15.92 -13.19 -5.53
N ARG A 202 15.51 -11.92 -5.46
CA ARG A 202 16.35 -10.77 -5.78
C ARG A 202 17.09 -10.27 -4.54
N GLY A 203 18.11 -9.42 -4.75
CA GLY A 203 18.82 -8.78 -3.65
C GLY A 203 17.90 -7.84 -2.86
N PRO A 204 17.63 -8.09 -1.56
CA PRO A 204 16.62 -7.34 -0.81
C PRO A 204 16.91 -5.84 -0.76
N ALA A 205 18.14 -5.43 -0.45
CA ALA A 205 18.51 -4.02 -0.42
C ALA A 205 18.32 -3.34 -1.79
N ALA A 206 18.70 -4.02 -2.88
CA ALA A 206 18.50 -3.46 -4.22
C ALA A 206 17.03 -3.29 -4.56
N THR A 207 16.19 -4.24 -4.15
CA THR A 207 14.73 -4.19 -4.38
C THR A 207 14.09 -3.05 -3.59
N GLU A 208 14.41 -2.90 -2.30
CA GLU A 208 13.91 -1.82 -1.45
C GLU A 208 14.34 -0.43 -1.96
N ILE A 209 15.62 -0.28 -2.30
CA ILE A 209 16.16 0.97 -2.85
C ILE A 209 15.50 1.29 -4.20
N SER A 210 15.33 0.30 -5.07
CA SER A 210 14.67 0.51 -6.36
C SER A 210 13.22 0.97 -6.20
N LYS A 211 12.47 0.42 -5.24
CA LYS A 211 11.11 0.87 -4.92
C LYS A 211 11.11 2.35 -4.51
N LEU A 212 12.01 2.76 -3.61
CA LEU A 212 12.16 4.16 -3.20
C LEU A 212 12.51 5.08 -4.39
N MET A 213 13.44 4.65 -5.25
CA MET A 213 13.82 5.43 -6.44
C MET A 213 12.65 5.60 -7.42
N ILE A 214 11.84 4.55 -7.62
CA ILE A 214 10.64 4.61 -8.46
C ILE A 214 9.61 5.57 -7.86
N ALA A 215 9.38 5.53 -6.54
CA ALA A 215 8.46 6.44 -5.85
C ALA A 215 8.87 7.91 -6.03
N VAL A 216 10.16 8.22 -5.90
CA VAL A 216 10.71 9.56 -6.17
C VAL A 216 10.51 9.96 -7.63
N ALA A 217 10.85 9.09 -8.57
CA ALA A 217 10.73 9.37 -10.01
C ALA A 217 9.28 9.60 -10.44
N ASN A 218 8.32 8.91 -9.80
CA ASN A 218 6.89 9.09 -10.04
C ASN A 218 6.26 10.23 -9.21
N GLY A 219 7.05 10.97 -8.43
CA GLY A 219 6.59 12.07 -7.57
C GLY A 219 5.68 11.61 -6.41
N GLU A 220 5.79 10.35 -6.00
CA GLU A 220 5.06 9.80 -4.85
C GLU A 220 5.79 10.09 -3.53
N ASP A 221 7.11 10.24 -3.57
CA ASP A 221 7.94 10.69 -2.46
C ASP A 221 8.90 11.79 -2.92
N ASN A 222 9.02 12.88 -2.15
CA ASN A 222 9.82 14.04 -2.52
C ASN A 222 11.06 14.25 -1.64
N GLY A 223 11.24 13.53 -0.56
CA GLY A 223 12.33 13.81 0.37
C GLY A 223 12.69 12.67 1.31
N SER A 224 11.74 11.93 1.85
CA SER A 224 12.01 10.92 2.88
C SER A 224 12.91 9.80 2.36
N ALA A 225 12.74 9.40 1.09
CA ALA A 225 13.60 8.41 0.45
C ALA A 225 15.05 8.88 0.33
N VAL A 226 15.27 10.15 -0.02
CA VAL A 226 16.62 10.73 -0.15
C VAL A 226 17.30 10.80 1.21
N GLU A 227 16.60 11.23 2.25
CA GLU A 227 17.11 11.26 3.62
C GLU A 227 17.45 9.87 4.15
N ALA A 228 16.56 8.88 3.92
CA ALA A 228 16.81 7.51 4.31
C ALA A 228 18.05 6.91 3.63
N LEU A 229 18.16 7.09 2.31
CA LEU A 229 19.33 6.61 1.54
C LEU A 229 20.61 7.32 1.94
N GLY A 230 20.59 8.64 2.13
CA GLY A 230 21.71 9.42 2.62
C GLY A 230 22.16 8.94 4.00
N SER A 231 21.24 8.73 4.91
CA SER A 231 21.53 8.22 6.25
C SER A 231 22.14 6.81 6.24
N ILE A 232 21.63 5.91 5.39
CA ILE A 232 22.17 4.56 5.21
C ILE A 232 23.63 4.62 4.69
N LEU A 233 23.92 5.50 3.74
CA LEU A 233 25.26 5.68 3.20
C LEU A 233 26.22 6.20 4.28
N VAL A 234 25.85 7.27 4.96
CA VAL A 234 26.66 7.85 6.04
C VAL A 234 26.89 6.85 7.17
N ALA A 235 25.89 6.02 7.51
CA ALA A 235 26.02 5.01 8.56
C ALA A 235 27.08 3.93 8.26
N LYS A 236 27.50 3.79 7.01
CA LYS A 236 28.56 2.86 6.59
C LYS A 236 29.96 3.47 6.64
N THR A 237 30.08 4.79 6.82
CA THR A 237 31.37 5.50 6.81
C THR A 237 32.14 5.37 8.13
N GLY A 238 33.47 5.51 8.06
CA GLY A 238 34.31 5.66 9.23
C GLY A 238 34.04 6.97 9.98
N ASP A 239 33.68 8.01 9.25
CA ASP A 239 33.45 9.34 9.82
C ASP A 239 32.25 9.37 10.78
N LEU A 240 31.15 8.64 10.50
CA LEU A 240 30.05 8.56 11.47
C LEU A 240 30.50 7.88 12.78
N LYS A 241 31.31 6.82 12.70
CA LYS A 241 31.86 6.11 13.89
C LYS A 241 32.74 7.05 14.71
N GLU A 242 33.62 7.80 14.03
CA GLU A 242 34.46 8.80 14.66
C GLU A 242 33.66 9.92 15.31
N GLY A 243 32.68 10.47 14.60
CA GLY A 243 31.80 11.53 15.12
C GLY A 243 31.06 11.12 16.40
N VAL A 244 30.51 9.90 16.44
CA VAL A 244 29.83 9.35 17.62
C VAL A 244 30.83 9.14 18.78
N ALA A 245 32.01 8.58 18.49
CA ALA A 245 33.07 8.36 19.50
C ALA A 245 33.58 9.69 20.06
N ALA A 246 33.82 10.69 19.22
CA ALA A 246 34.26 12.02 19.61
C ALA A 246 33.22 12.72 20.50
N PHE A 247 31.94 12.69 20.10
CA PHE A 247 30.84 13.24 20.89
C PHE A 247 30.74 12.60 22.27
N THR A 248 30.77 11.27 22.34
CA THR A 248 30.69 10.51 23.59
C THR A 248 31.91 10.79 24.47
N GLY A 249 33.12 10.88 23.84
CA GLY A 249 34.39 11.16 24.53
C GLY A 249 34.62 12.63 24.86
N LYS A 250 33.68 13.53 24.51
CA LYS A 250 33.78 14.99 24.67
C LYS A 250 35.09 15.57 24.14
N ARG A 251 35.52 15.10 22.98
CA ARG A 251 36.73 15.56 22.28
C ARG A 251 36.39 16.03 20.86
N PRO A 252 37.23 16.83 20.20
CA PRO A 252 37.07 17.12 18.76
C PRO A 252 37.10 15.83 17.93
N ALA A 253 36.31 15.81 16.85
CA ALA A 253 36.30 14.71 15.88
C ALA A 253 37.44 14.90 14.86
N GLU A 254 38.05 13.81 14.41
CA GLU A 254 39.08 13.78 13.36
C GLU A 254 38.55 13.01 12.15
N PHE A 255 37.79 13.69 11.30
CA PHE A 255 37.22 13.09 10.09
C PHE A 255 38.27 12.87 9.00
N LYS A 256 38.21 11.69 8.35
CA LYS A 256 39.12 11.32 7.26
C LYS A 256 38.50 11.41 5.88
N GLY A 257 37.18 11.54 5.79
CA GLY A 257 36.46 11.55 4.53
C GLY A 257 36.42 10.21 3.78
N GLU A 258 36.55 9.10 4.52
CA GLU A 258 36.54 7.75 3.97
C GLU A 258 35.09 7.27 3.77
N TRP A 259 34.76 6.83 2.56
CA TRP A 259 33.45 6.31 2.14
C TRP A 259 33.33 4.80 2.32
#